data_8a3ef737e60e8c739bfaa088eff8d316
#
_entry.id   8a3ef737e60e8c739bfaa088eff8d316
#
_cell.length_a   1.000
_cell.length_b   1.000
_cell.length_c   1.000
_cell.angle_alpha   90.00
_cell.angle_beta   90.00
_cell.angle_gamma   90.00
#
_symmetry.space_group_name_H-M   'P 1'
#
loop_
_entity.id
_entity.type
_entity.pdbx_description
1 polymer ?
#
loop_
_entity_poly.entity_id
_entity_poly.type
_entity_poly.pdbx_seq_one_letter_code
_entity_poly.pdbx_strand_id
1 'polypeptide(L)'
;MLNTRDLLKKYNIRLDKNKSQNYLVDNNKLEKILSNADINKDEVILEIGAGIGTLTLPMAKRAKKVIAIEKDPVIADILRQIIIKERIDNIKVINDDALKIDFPHFDKVVSNLPYQISSPVTFKLLGYKFKKAVLMYQLEFARRMNAKYDTKEYSRLSVALYFRCDVKIIDTLKPDCFIPQPKVDSAVIELIPKENVNLNKYFDDTIRALFQHRNKKAKKALIQSAHEINMDKKELKEKLDNIENPLLDKKVFKLTPEEILELSEIVGDCYEI
;
A
#
# COMPACT_ATOMS: atom_id res chain seq x y z
N MET A 1 14.08 13.01 -23.76
CA MET A 1 13.23 11.87 -23.33
C MET A 1 11.81 12.20 -23.76
N LEU A 2 11.11 11.26 -24.36
CA LEU A 2 9.71 11.44 -24.75
C LEU A 2 8.85 11.55 -23.48
N ASN A 3 7.90 12.48 -23.46
CA ASN A 3 6.93 12.56 -22.37
C ASN A 3 5.90 11.40 -22.47
N THR A 4 5.11 11.18 -21.44
CA THR A 4 4.13 10.09 -21.39
C THR A 4 3.15 10.12 -22.57
N ARG A 5 2.66 11.29 -22.98
CA ARG A 5 1.74 11.44 -24.14
C ARG A 5 2.39 10.99 -25.44
N ASP A 6 3.67 11.36 -25.64
CA ASP A 6 4.44 10.97 -26.84
C ASP A 6 4.69 9.46 -26.86
N LEU A 7 4.98 8.84 -25.70
CA LEU A 7 5.14 7.38 -25.59
C LEU A 7 3.84 6.66 -25.93
N LEU A 8 2.71 7.07 -25.34
CA LEU A 8 1.40 6.49 -25.61
C LEU A 8 1.05 6.53 -27.11
N LYS A 9 1.30 7.68 -27.76
CA LYS A 9 1.05 7.88 -29.19
C LYS A 9 2.00 7.04 -30.05
N LYS A 10 3.31 7.08 -29.76
CA LYS A 10 4.35 6.42 -30.54
C LYS A 10 4.20 4.90 -30.58
N TYR A 11 3.81 4.30 -29.45
CA TYR A 11 3.63 2.87 -29.33
C TYR A 11 2.18 2.40 -29.53
N ASN A 12 1.30 3.32 -30.00
CA ASN A 12 -0.12 3.06 -30.29
C ASN A 12 -0.81 2.27 -29.15
N ILE A 13 -0.58 2.72 -27.91
CA ILE A 13 -1.07 2.02 -26.74
C ILE A 13 -2.58 2.23 -26.61
N ARG A 14 -3.33 1.14 -26.70
CA ARG A 14 -4.77 1.16 -26.47
C ARG A 14 -5.04 1.31 -24.97
N LEU A 15 -5.64 2.42 -24.61
CA LEU A 15 -6.00 2.74 -23.23
C LEU A 15 -7.25 1.94 -22.84
N ASP A 16 -7.11 1.01 -21.91
CA ASP A 16 -8.22 0.23 -21.37
C ASP A 16 -8.61 0.74 -19.98
N LYS A 17 -9.75 1.42 -19.91
CA LYS A 17 -10.29 1.95 -18.64
C LYS A 17 -10.58 0.86 -17.62
N ASN A 18 -10.86 -0.37 -18.06
CA ASN A 18 -11.16 -1.50 -17.17
C ASN A 18 -9.92 -2.05 -16.48
N LYS A 19 -8.74 -1.79 -17.03
CA LYS A 19 -7.45 -2.23 -16.45
C LYS A 19 -6.90 -1.26 -15.40
N SER A 20 -7.62 -0.19 -15.06
CA SER A 20 -7.16 0.87 -14.12
C SER A 20 -5.78 1.46 -14.48
N GLN A 21 -5.46 1.50 -15.76
CA GLN A 21 -4.22 2.05 -16.30
C GLN A 21 -4.36 3.57 -16.46
N ASN A 22 -4.05 4.32 -15.41
CA ASN A 22 -4.06 5.78 -15.43
C ASN A 22 -2.61 6.29 -15.49
N TYR A 23 -2.16 6.69 -16.68
CA TYR A 23 -0.80 7.18 -16.88
C TYR A 23 -0.69 8.65 -16.49
N LEU A 24 0.24 8.97 -15.60
CA LEU A 24 0.54 10.36 -15.21
C LEU A 24 1.13 11.11 -16.40
N VAL A 25 0.53 12.23 -16.77
CA VAL A 25 0.93 13.07 -17.93
C VAL A 25 1.34 14.48 -17.54
N ASP A 26 1.17 14.85 -16.27
CA ASP A 26 1.61 16.12 -15.72
C ASP A 26 3.08 16.02 -15.28
N ASN A 27 3.97 16.70 -16.01
CA ASN A 27 5.40 16.66 -15.74
C ASN A 27 5.78 17.35 -14.43
N ASN A 28 5.05 18.38 -13.98
CA ASN A 28 5.33 19.04 -12.71
C ASN A 28 5.02 18.10 -11.53
N LYS A 29 3.90 17.36 -11.62
CA LYS A 29 3.54 16.35 -10.63
C LYS A 29 4.53 15.18 -10.64
N LEU A 30 4.98 14.74 -11.82
CA LEU A 30 6.00 13.71 -11.97
C LEU A 30 7.30 14.14 -11.25
N GLU A 31 7.81 15.33 -11.53
CA GLU A 31 9.04 15.84 -10.90
C GLU A 31 8.87 16.00 -9.39
N LYS A 32 7.70 16.43 -8.92
CA LYS A 32 7.40 16.51 -7.50
C LYS A 32 7.42 15.14 -6.80
N ILE A 33 6.89 14.10 -7.43
CA ILE A 33 6.97 12.73 -6.93
C ILE A 33 8.42 12.27 -6.81
N LEU A 34 9.20 12.48 -7.87
CA LEU A 34 10.60 12.06 -7.93
C LEU A 34 11.48 12.82 -6.93
N SER A 35 11.24 14.12 -6.73
CA SER A 35 11.98 14.92 -5.74
C SER A 35 11.67 14.49 -4.30
N ASN A 36 10.39 14.18 -4.01
CA ASN A 36 10.02 13.67 -2.68
C ASN A 36 10.54 12.26 -2.42
N ALA A 37 10.74 11.45 -3.46
CA ALA A 37 11.34 10.13 -3.33
C ALA A 37 12.83 10.20 -2.92
N ASP A 38 13.49 11.32 -3.17
CA ASP A 38 14.89 11.59 -2.80
C ASP A 38 15.81 10.39 -3.13
N ILE A 39 15.82 10.02 -4.42
CA ILE A 39 16.50 8.84 -4.92
C ILE A 39 17.99 9.11 -5.06
N ASN A 40 18.82 8.25 -4.46
CA ASN A 40 20.28 8.29 -4.52
C ASN A 40 20.86 7.27 -5.50
N LYS A 41 22.06 7.56 -6.01
CA LYS A 41 22.76 6.73 -7.01
C LYS A 41 23.13 5.32 -6.54
N ASP A 42 23.13 5.07 -5.25
CA ASP A 42 23.45 3.75 -4.69
C ASP A 42 22.21 2.92 -4.36
N GLU A 43 21.00 3.47 -4.58
CA GLU A 43 19.76 2.84 -4.16
C GLU A 43 19.10 2.04 -5.27
N VAL A 44 18.49 0.94 -4.85
CA VAL A 44 17.61 0.09 -5.67
C VAL A 44 16.15 0.50 -5.43
N ILE A 45 15.45 0.88 -6.49
CA ILE A 45 14.06 1.35 -6.42
C ILE A 45 13.12 0.27 -6.95
N LEU A 46 12.09 -0.02 -6.18
CA LEU A 46 10.97 -0.89 -6.59
C LEU A 46 9.85 -0.02 -7.16
N GLU A 47 9.34 -0.39 -8.32
CA GLU A 47 8.12 0.16 -8.91
C GLU A 47 7.12 -0.96 -9.17
N ILE A 48 5.88 -0.79 -8.72
CA ILE A 48 4.78 -1.74 -8.88
C ILE A 48 3.75 -1.14 -9.84
N GLY A 49 3.48 -1.81 -10.95
CA GLY A 49 2.64 -1.28 -12.03
C GLY A 49 3.40 -0.25 -12.86
N ALA A 50 4.55 -0.65 -13.39
CA ALA A 50 5.47 0.24 -14.11
C ALA A 50 4.87 0.85 -15.39
N GLY A 51 3.87 0.21 -15.97
CA GLY A 51 3.26 0.67 -17.21
C GLY A 51 4.30 0.81 -18.31
N ILE A 52 4.22 1.91 -19.03
CA ILE A 52 5.17 2.23 -20.11
C ILE A 52 6.45 2.94 -19.65
N GLY A 53 6.67 3.00 -18.33
CA GLY A 53 7.88 3.57 -17.77
C GLY A 53 7.81 5.07 -17.44
N THR A 54 6.62 5.61 -17.22
CA THR A 54 6.43 7.03 -16.86
C THR A 54 7.29 7.45 -15.65
N LEU A 55 7.34 6.62 -14.61
CA LEU A 55 8.21 6.81 -13.44
C LEU A 55 9.54 6.07 -13.60
N THR A 56 9.52 4.85 -14.18
CA THR A 56 10.68 3.96 -14.34
C THR A 56 11.86 4.67 -15.02
N LEU A 57 11.60 5.30 -16.17
CA LEU A 57 12.67 5.90 -17.00
C LEU A 57 13.37 7.08 -16.30
N PRO A 58 12.67 8.05 -15.68
CA PRO A 58 13.33 9.12 -14.94
C PRO A 58 13.96 8.63 -13.63
N MET A 59 13.42 7.59 -12.97
CA MET A 59 14.05 6.98 -11.80
C MET A 59 15.38 6.31 -12.14
N ALA A 60 15.49 5.65 -13.28
CA ALA A 60 16.73 5.00 -13.73
C ALA A 60 17.90 5.99 -13.87
N LYS A 61 17.62 7.25 -14.19
CA LYS A 61 18.67 8.30 -14.24
C LYS A 61 19.20 8.70 -12.86
N ARG A 62 18.46 8.41 -11.78
CA ARG A 62 18.72 8.84 -10.41
C ARG A 62 19.19 7.71 -9.52
N ALA A 63 18.78 6.48 -9.80
CA ALA A 63 19.01 5.29 -9.00
C ALA A 63 20.21 4.45 -9.48
N LYS A 64 20.70 3.57 -8.62
CA LYS A 64 21.59 2.47 -8.98
C LYS A 64 20.87 1.48 -9.90
N LYS A 65 19.64 1.12 -9.55
CA LYS A 65 18.81 0.16 -10.28
C LYS A 65 17.33 0.43 -10.04
N VAL A 66 16.53 0.19 -11.06
CA VAL A 66 15.07 0.16 -10.94
C VAL A 66 14.57 -1.26 -11.20
N ILE A 67 13.76 -1.80 -10.29
CA ILE A 67 13.04 -3.05 -10.45
C ILE A 67 11.59 -2.66 -10.77
N ALA A 68 11.19 -2.88 -12.02
CA ALA A 68 9.90 -2.49 -12.56
C ALA A 68 9.01 -3.74 -12.71
N ILE A 69 7.96 -3.86 -11.88
CA ILE A 69 7.00 -4.95 -11.95
C ILE A 69 5.79 -4.49 -12.76
N GLU A 70 5.48 -5.21 -13.83
CA GLU A 70 4.30 -4.95 -14.67
C GLU A 70 3.58 -6.27 -14.96
N LYS A 71 2.28 -6.31 -14.67
CA LYS A 71 1.46 -7.51 -14.82
C LYS A 71 1.05 -7.79 -16.26
N ASP A 72 0.76 -6.73 -17.03
CA ASP A 72 0.34 -6.86 -18.43
C ASP A 72 1.55 -7.19 -19.32
N PRO A 73 1.62 -8.38 -19.95
CA PRO A 73 2.77 -8.79 -20.74
C PRO A 73 3.01 -7.88 -21.96
N VAL A 74 1.95 -7.37 -22.57
CA VAL A 74 2.07 -6.46 -23.72
C VAL A 74 2.73 -5.15 -23.30
N ILE A 75 2.30 -4.60 -22.16
CA ILE A 75 2.87 -3.35 -21.63
C ILE A 75 4.31 -3.57 -21.15
N ALA A 76 4.58 -4.70 -20.51
CA ALA A 76 5.95 -5.07 -20.09
C ALA A 76 6.91 -5.18 -21.30
N ASP A 77 6.45 -5.76 -22.42
CA ASP A 77 7.24 -5.85 -23.64
C ASP A 77 7.47 -4.48 -24.29
N ILE A 78 6.47 -3.61 -24.31
CA ILE A 78 6.63 -2.22 -24.74
C ILE A 78 7.68 -1.51 -23.89
N LEU A 79 7.62 -1.66 -22.56
CA LEU A 79 8.61 -1.07 -21.65
C LEU A 79 10.02 -1.59 -21.95
N ARG A 80 10.20 -2.89 -22.20
CA ARG A 80 11.50 -3.47 -22.59
C ARG A 80 12.02 -2.88 -23.91
N GLN A 81 11.15 -2.70 -24.90
CA GLN A 81 11.53 -2.07 -26.17
C GLN A 81 11.98 -0.61 -25.99
N ILE A 82 11.29 0.13 -25.11
CA ILE A 82 11.68 1.51 -24.77
C ILE A 82 13.06 1.52 -24.12
N ILE A 83 13.29 0.64 -23.13
CA ILE A 83 14.56 0.51 -22.40
C ILE A 83 15.72 0.23 -23.37
N ILE A 84 15.55 -0.71 -24.29
CA ILE A 84 16.55 -1.07 -25.30
C ILE A 84 16.84 0.15 -26.22
N LYS A 85 15.80 0.81 -26.70
CA LYS A 85 15.93 1.95 -27.61
C LYS A 85 16.60 3.15 -26.97
N GLU A 86 16.30 3.42 -25.70
CA GLU A 86 16.90 4.52 -24.91
C GLU A 86 18.26 4.12 -24.32
N ARG A 87 18.75 2.89 -24.57
CA ARG A 87 20.04 2.33 -24.09
C ARG A 87 20.21 2.45 -22.58
N ILE A 88 19.16 2.10 -21.82
CA ILE A 88 19.17 2.11 -20.37
C ILE A 88 19.52 0.71 -19.87
N ASP A 89 20.53 0.57 -19.03
CA ASP A 89 21.09 -0.72 -18.59
C ASP A 89 20.76 -1.09 -17.13
N ASN A 90 20.23 -0.15 -16.36
CA ASN A 90 19.97 -0.30 -14.93
C ASN A 90 18.49 -0.55 -14.58
N ILE A 91 17.66 -0.97 -15.53
CA ILE A 91 16.25 -1.33 -15.28
C ILE A 91 16.06 -2.85 -15.45
N LYS A 92 15.47 -3.49 -14.44
CA LYS A 92 15.02 -4.88 -14.52
C LYS A 92 13.48 -4.91 -14.59
N VAL A 93 12.92 -5.32 -15.71
CA VAL A 93 11.48 -5.53 -15.87
C VAL A 93 11.12 -6.97 -15.47
N ILE A 94 10.20 -7.09 -14.50
CA ILE A 94 9.58 -8.34 -14.06
C ILE A 94 8.14 -8.32 -14.56
N ASN A 95 7.82 -9.23 -15.48
CA ASN A 95 6.43 -9.39 -15.93
C ASN A 95 5.74 -10.44 -15.07
N ASP A 96 5.09 -9.99 -14.03
CA ASP A 96 4.36 -10.86 -13.09
C ASP A 96 3.35 -10.05 -12.25
N ASP A 97 2.51 -10.77 -11.49
CA ASP A 97 1.59 -10.17 -10.54
C ASP A 97 2.32 -9.84 -9.23
N ALA A 98 2.44 -8.55 -8.92
CA ALA A 98 3.10 -8.07 -7.70
C ALA A 98 2.51 -8.65 -6.40
N LEU A 99 1.27 -9.14 -6.42
CA LEU A 99 0.65 -9.78 -5.25
C LEU A 99 1.11 -11.23 -5.06
N LYS A 100 1.63 -11.88 -6.12
CA LYS A 100 1.97 -13.31 -6.12
C LYS A 100 3.46 -13.60 -5.94
N ILE A 101 4.32 -12.67 -6.34
CA ILE A 101 5.78 -12.85 -6.26
C ILE A 101 6.36 -12.20 -5.02
N ASP A 102 7.44 -12.76 -4.49
CA ASP A 102 8.26 -12.07 -3.51
C ASP A 102 9.04 -10.94 -4.17
N PHE A 103 9.11 -9.80 -3.48
CA PHE A 103 9.88 -8.69 -4.01
C PHE A 103 11.37 -8.94 -3.81
N PRO A 104 12.19 -8.75 -4.87
CA PRO A 104 13.65 -8.72 -4.70
C PRO A 104 14.05 -7.60 -3.73
N HIS A 105 15.29 -7.62 -3.24
CA HIS A 105 15.81 -6.54 -2.40
C HIS A 105 15.66 -5.17 -3.06
N PHE A 106 15.17 -4.19 -2.31
CA PHE A 106 15.02 -2.79 -2.70
C PHE A 106 15.24 -1.87 -1.49
N ASP A 107 15.62 -0.63 -1.75
CA ASP A 107 15.80 0.41 -0.71
C ASP A 107 14.57 1.29 -0.55
N LYS A 108 13.95 1.68 -1.67
CA LYS A 108 12.77 2.55 -1.71
C LYS A 108 11.72 2.03 -2.68
N VAL A 109 10.48 2.44 -2.47
CA VAL A 109 9.37 2.15 -3.39
C VAL A 109 8.82 3.45 -3.95
N VAL A 110 8.69 3.54 -5.28
CA VAL A 110 8.05 4.69 -5.92
C VAL A 110 7.11 4.17 -6.99
N SER A 111 5.80 4.40 -6.83
CA SER A 111 4.81 3.80 -7.73
C SER A 111 3.55 4.64 -7.88
N ASN A 112 3.02 4.65 -9.09
CA ASN A 112 1.63 4.99 -9.36
C ASN A 112 0.81 3.69 -9.36
N LEU A 113 0.35 3.27 -8.19
CA LEU A 113 -0.28 1.97 -7.99
C LEU A 113 -1.62 1.83 -8.73
N PRO A 114 -1.88 0.70 -9.39
CA PRO A 114 -3.22 0.38 -9.84
C PRO A 114 -4.19 0.34 -8.65
N TYR A 115 -5.27 1.14 -8.69
CA TYR A 115 -6.14 1.35 -7.52
C TYR A 115 -6.77 0.06 -6.97
N GLN A 116 -6.99 -0.93 -7.82
CA GLN A 116 -7.57 -2.22 -7.44
C GLN A 116 -6.70 -3.01 -6.46
N ILE A 117 -5.39 -2.81 -6.48
CA ILE A 117 -4.45 -3.53 -5.62
C ILE A 117 -3.87 -2.66 -4.49
N SER A 118 -4.39 -1.43 -4.29
CA SER A 118 -3.90 -0.50 -3.27
C SER A 118 -3.78 -1.14 -1.89
N SER A 119 -4.87 -1.73 -1.40
CA SER A 119 -4.88 -2.34 -0.06
C SER A 119 -3.95 -3.55 0.06
N PRO A 120 -4.07 -4.61 -0.76
CA PRO A 120 -3.21 -5.78 -0.62
C PRO A 120 -1.73 -5.47 -0.84
N VAL A 121 -1.36 -4.56 -1.76
CA VAL A 121 0.04 -4.15 -1.95
C VAL A 121 0.57 -3.40 -0.73
N THR A 122 -0.22 -2.50 -0.15
CA THR A 122 0.20 -1.77 1.06
C THR A 122 0.50 -2.74 2.20
N PHE A 123 -0.42 -3.69 2.50
CA PHE A 123 -0.17 -4.70 3.53
C PHE A 123 1.02 -5.60 3.20
N LYS A 124 1.22 -5.97 1.94
CA LYS A 124 2.38 -6.73 1.51
C LYS A 124 3.69 -5.97 1.76
N LEU A 125 3.74 -4.68 1.40
CA LEU A 125 4.91 -3.83 1.62
C LEU A 125 5.29 -3.70 3.09
N LEU A 126 4.32 -3.70 4.02
CA LEU A 126 4.58 -3.67 5.46
C LEU A 126 5.34 -4.90 5.97
N GLY A 127 5.43 -5.99 5.21
CA GLY A 127 6.26 -7.15 5.49
C GLY A 127 7.71 -7.04 4.99
N TYR A 128 8.07 -5.96 4.31
CA TYR A 128 9.42 -5.73 3.77
C TYR A 128 10.13 -4.58 4.49
N LYS A 129 11.45 -4.64 4.52
CA LYS A 129 12.28 -3.52 4.99
C LYS A 129 12.54 -2.56 3.84
N PHE A 130 12.27 -1.28 4.05
CA PHE A 130 12.57 -0.21 3.08
C PHE A 130 12.82 1.11 3.83
N LYS A 131 13.50 2.04 3.19
CA LYS A 131 13.83 3.36 3.78
C LYS A 131 12.67 4.35 3.64
N LYS A 132 12.02 4.35 2.48
CA LYS A 132 10.94 5.27 2.13
C LYS A 132 10.07 4.67 1.02
N ALA A 133 8.76 4.94 1.07
CA ALA A 133 7.88 4.69 -0.07
C ALA A 133 7.16 5.99 -0.46
N VAL A 134 7.11 6.28 -1.77
CA VAL A 134 6.32 7.38 -2.35
C VAL A 134 5.32 6.75 -3.32
N LEU A 135 4.07 6.68 -2.89
CA LEU A 135 3.03 5.89 -3.53
C LEU A 135 1.82 6.74 -3.87
N MET A 136 1.24 6.49 -5.04
CA MET A 136 0.02 7.17 -5.44
C MET A 136 -1.19 6.27 -5.25
N TYR A 137 -2.23 6.84 -4.63
CA TYR A 137 -3.49 6.19 -4.30
C TYR A 137 -4.68 7.08 -4.66
N GLN A 138 -5.88 6.52 -4.66
CA GLN A 138 -7.11 7.34 -4.61
C GLN A 138 -7.12 8.15 -3.31
N LEU A 139 -7.59 9.40 -3.37
CA LEU A 139 -7.57 10.32 -2.23
C LEU A 139 -8.34 9.76 -1.02
N GLU A 140 -9.47 9.07 -1.24
CA GLU A 140 -10.23 8.44 -0.16
C GLU A 140 -9.41 7.34 0.54
N PHE A 141 -8.72 6.50 -0.22
CA PHE A 141 -7.85 5.47 0.33
C PHE A 141 -6.69 6.10 1.15
N ALA A 142 -6.08 7.16 0.61
CA ALA A 142 -5.02 7.90 1.27
C ALA A 142 -5.45 8.50 2.62
N ARG A 143 -6.67 9.06 2.69
CA ARG A 143 -7.25 9.59 3.95
C ARG A 143 -7.41 8.50 5.00
N ARG A 144 -7.77 7.28 4.60
CA ARG A 144 -7.88 6.13 5.51
C ARG A 144 -6.53 5.69 6.10
N MET A 145 -5.43 5.93 5.40
CA MET A 145 -4.09 5.50 5.85
C MET A 145 -3.66 6.21 7.15
N ASN A 146 -4.05 7.46 7.34
CA ASN A 146 -3.72 8.28 8.52
C ASN A 146 -4.97 8.75 9.29
N ALA A 147 -6.04 7.96 9.24
CA ALA A 147 -7.28 8.31 9.91
C ALA A 147 -7.19 8.07 11.43
N LYS A 148 -7.70 9.01 12.21
CA LYS A 148 -7.79 8.91 13.68
C LYS A 148 -8.98 8.01 14.07
N TYR A 149 -8.88 7.39 15.26
CA TYR A 149 -10.01 6.67 15.87
C TYR A 149 -11.22 7.60 16.03
N ASP A 150 -12.39 7.01 16.15
CA ASP A 150 -13.70 7.69 16.23
C ASP A 150 -14.04 8.55 14.98
N THR A 151 -13.41 8.25 13.82
CA THR A 151 -13.74 8.88 12.53
C THR A 151 -14.28 7.84 11.54
N LYS A 152 -14.97 8.33 10.49
CA LYS A 152 -15.54 7.49 9.43
C LYS A 152 -14.47 6.70 8.69
N GLU A 153 -13.33 7.28 8.47
CA GLU A 153 -12.21 6.75 7.69
C GLU A 153 -11.36 5.74 8.46
N TYR A 154 -11.46 5.73 9.81
CA TYR A 154 -10.68 4.81 10.65
C TYR A 154 -10.92 3.35 10.32
N SER A 155 -9.87 2.60 10.12
CA SER A 155 -9.93 1.23 9.57
C SER A 155 -8.73 0.39 9.99
N ARG A 156 -8.76 -0.91 9.66
CA ARG A 156 -7.62 -1.80 9.83
C ARG A 156 -6.32 -1.21 9.26
N LEU A 157 -6.41 -0.53 8.11
CA LEU A 157 -5.25 0.10 7.48
C LEU A 157 -4.66 1.21 8.34
N SER A 158 -5.50 2.04 8.94
CA SER A 158 -5.06 3.13 9.84
C SER A 158 -4.27 2.57 11.02
N VAL A 159 -4.78 1.52 11.66
CA VAL A 159 -4.15 0.88 12.83
C VAL A 159 -2.84 0.19 12.44
N ALA A 160 -2.83 -0.56 11.34
CA ALA A 160 -1.64 -1.25 10.86
C ALA A 160 -0.49 -0.28 10.55
N LEU A 161 -0.81 0.86 9.93
CA LEU A 161 0.17 1.88 9.57
C LEU A 161 0.62 2.70 10.79
N TYR A 162 -0.28 2.99 11.74
CA TYR A 162 0.04 3.77 12.94
C TYR A 162 1.30 3.27 13.66
N PHE A 163 1.45 1.97 13.81
CA PHE A 163 2.62 1.39 14.48
C PHE A 163 3.83 1.25 13.56
N ARG A 164 3.62 1.07 12.24
CA ARG A 164 4.69 0.65 11.33
C ARG A 164 5.31 1.79 10.53
N CYS A 165 4.55 2.87 10.28
CA CYS A 165 5.01 3.94 9.40
C CYS A 165 4.52 5.30 9.86
N ASP A 166 5.34 6.32 9.61
CA ASP A 166 4.85 7.69 9.51
C ASP A 166 4.24 7.88 8.12
N VAL A 167 3.00 8.39 8.10
CA VAL A 167 2.18 8.53 6.89
C VAL A 167 1.92 10.00 6.63
N LYS A 168 2.31 10.51 5.45
CA LYS A 168 2.08 11.89 5.06
C LYS A 168 1.50 11.98 3.67
N ILE A 169 0.41 12.74 3.49
CA ILE A 169 -0.06 13.18 2.17
C ILE A 169 0.82 14.34 1.72
N ILE A 170 1.62 14.16 0.68
CA ILE A 170 2.57 15.17 0.18
C ILE A 170 2.04 15.96 -1.01
N ASP A 171 1.05 15.41 -1.73
CA ASP A 171 0.37 16.12 -2.82
C ASP A 171 -0.99 15.49 -3.12
N THR A 172 -1.85 16.27 -3.81
CA THR A 172 -3.10 15.80 -4.39
C THR A 172 -3.11 16.09 -5.88
N LEU A 173 -3.65 15.16 -6.68
CA LEU A 173 -3.70 15.25 -8.12
C LEU A 173 -5.14 15.15 -8.60
N LYS A 174 -5.51 16.09 -9.50
CA LYS A 174 -6.79 16.06 -10.17
C LYS A 174 -6.81 15.03 -11.30
N PRO A 175 -7.99 14.57 -11.75
CA PRO A 175 -8.11 13.61 -12.85
C PRO A 175 -7.42 14.02 -14.15
N ASP A 176 -7.32 15.31 -14.44
CA ASP A 176 -6.69 15.87 -15.64
C ASP A 176 -5.16 15.65 -15.70
N CYS A 177 -4.54 15.35 -14.55
CA CYS A 177 -3.14 14.91 -14.50
C CYS A 177 -2.89 13.55 -15.17
N PHE A 178 -3.94 12.80 -15.55
CA PHE A 178 -3.84 11.42 -16.03
C PHE A 178 -4.50 11.18 -17.38
N ILE A 179 -4.05 10.13 -18.08
CA ILE A 179 -4.69 9.58 -19.28
C ILE A 179 -4.75 8.03 -19.14
N PRO A 180 -5.94 7.42 -19.23
CA PRO A 180 -7.28 8.03 -19.13
C PRO A 180 -7.47 8.73 -17.77
N GLN A 181 -8.38 9.68 -17.70
CA GLN A 181 -8.68 10.35 -16.45
C GLN A 181 -9.41 9.38 -15.48
N PRO A 182 -8.94 9.24 -14.22
CA PRO A 182 -9.68 8.53 -13.18
C PRO A 182 -10.96 9.29 -12.80
N LYS A 183 -11.89 8.59 -12.15
CA LYS A 183 -13.16 9.21 -11.72
C LYS A 183 -13.03 10.06 -10.45
N VAL A 184 -11.92 9.92 -9.74
CA VAL A 184 -11.69 10.54 -8.42
C VAL A 184 -10.30 11.15 -8.35
N ASP A 185 -10.12 12.07 -7.43
CA ASP A 185 -8.81 12.65 -7.12
C ASP A 185 -7.85 11.58 -6.60
N SER A 186 -6.58 11.76 -6.85
CA SER A 186 -5.48 10.95 -6.34
C SER A 186 -4.68 11.70 -5.29
N ALA A 187 -3.94 10.97 -4.47
CA ALA A 187 -2.99 11.54 -3.53
C ALA A 187 -1.65 10.83 -3.61
N VAL A 188 -0.58 11.57 -3.45
CA VAL A 188 0.77 11.04 -3.27
C VAL A 188 1.05 10.95 -1.79
N ILE A 189 1.39 9.74 -1.35
CA ILE A 189 1.66 9.39 0.05
C ILE A 189 3.15 9.12 0.21
N GLU A 190 3.73 9.71 1.21
CA GLU A 190 5.03 9.32 1.75
C GLU A 190 4.81 8.37 2.94
N LEU A 191 5.48 7.22 2.92
CA LEU A 191 5.58 6.30 4.05
C LEU A 191 7.04 6.20 4.47
N ILE A 192 7.31 6.45 5.74
CA ILE A 192 8.62 6.24 6.36
C ILE A 192 8.44 5.18 7.44
N PRO A 193 9.06 3.99 7.30
CA PRO A 193 8.98 2.95 8.32
C PRO A 193 9.50 3.45 9.67
N LYS A 194 8.81 3.11 10.73
CA LYS A 194 9.24 3.37 12.11
C LYS A 194 10.27 2.33 12.55
N GLU A 195 11.23 2.77 13.34
CA GLU A 195 12.17 1.87 13.99
C GLU A 195 11.52 1.23 15.23
N ASN A 196 12.01 0.06 15.64
CA ASN A 196 11.65 -0.61 16.89
C ASN A 196 10.15 -0.91 17.04
N VAL A 197 9.49 -1.31 15.96
CA VAL A 197 8.08 -1.73 15.99
C VAL A 197 7.98 -3.05 16.75
N ASN A 198 7.42 -3.00 17.96
CA ASN A 198 7.16 -4.19 18.78
C ASN A 198 5.67 -4.52 18.74
N LEU A 199 5.29 -5.46 17.87
CA LEU A 199 3.94 -5.99 17.76
C LEU A 199 3.97 -7.49 18.04
N ASN A 200 3.02 -7.96 18.87
CA ASN A 200 2.90 -9.38 19.11
C ASN A 200 2.39 -10.12 17.86
N LYS A 201 2.58 -11.42 17.80
CA LYS A 201 2.23 -12.28 16.65
C LYS A 201 0.72 -12.31 16.33
N TYR A 202 -0.13 -11.95 17.28
CA TYR A 202 -1.59 -11.97 17.14
C TYR A 202 -2.18 -10.64 16.65
N PHE A 203 -1.37 -9.58 16.59
CA PHE A 203 -1.84 -8.23 16.28
C PHE A 203 -2.54 -8.12 14.93
N ASP A 204 -1.94 -8.66 13.86
CA ASP A 204 -2.50 -8.53 12.50
C ASP A 204 -3.83 -9.29 12.34
N ASP A 205 -3.96 -10.44 12.97
CA ASP A 205 -5.20 -11.23 12.96
C ASP A 205 -6.27 -10.56 13.82
N THR A 206 -5.88 -10.01 14.98
CA THR A 206 -6.78 -9.25 15.84
C THR A 206 -7.37 -8.02 15.14
N ILE A 207 -6.55 -7.20 14.49
CA ILE A 207 -7.08 -6.03 13.75
C ILE A 207 -7.96 -6.46 12.56
N ARG A 208 -7.67 -7.60 11.94
CA ARG A 208 -8.50 -8.18 10.89
C ARG A 208 -9.87 -8.57 11.44
N ALA A 209 -9.90 -9.32 12.54
CA ALA A 209 -11.12 -9.75 13.20
C ALA A 209 -11.97 -8.57 13.69
N LEU A 210 -11.38 -7.60 14.38
CA LEU A 210 -12.08 -6.43 14.90
C LEU A 210 -12.75 -5.61 13.79
N PHE A 211 -12.03 -5.30 12.72
CA PHE A 211 -12.53 -4.43 11.64
C PHE A 211 -13.49 -5.09 10.65
N GLN A 212 -13.70 -6.41 10.71
CA GLN A 212 -14.85 -7.04 10.02
C GLN A 212 -16.18 -6.47 10.54
N HIS A 213 -16.20 -6.05 11.81
CA HIS A 213 -17.41 -5.55 12.47
C HIS A 213 -17.17 -4.24 13.25
N ARG A 214 -16.54 -3.25 12.61
CA ARG A 214 -16.08 -2.00 13.22
C ARG A 214 -17.11 -1.24 14.08
N ASN A 215 -18.40 -1.42 13.82
CA ASN A 215 -19.49 -0.74 14.54
C ASN A 215 -19.98 -1.51 15.78
N LYS A 216 -19.48 -2.75 15.99
CA LYS A 216 -19.82 -3.58 17.14
C LYS A 216 -18.85 -3.35 18.29
N LYS A 217 -19.24 -3.79 19.51
CA LYS A 217 -18.31 -3.91 20.65
C LYS A 217 -17.18 -4.89 20.29
N ALA A 218 -15.97 -4.65 20.80
CA ALA A 218 -14.78 -5.46 20.48
C ALA A 218 -15.00 -6.95 20.74
N LYS A 219 -15.52 -7.32 21.92
CA LYS A 219 -15.88 -8.70 22.26
C LYS A 219 -16.75 -9.35 21.19
N LYS A 220 -17.82 -8.66 20.79
CA LYS A 220 -18.75 -9.19 19.78
C LYS A 220 -18.11 -9.28 18.39
N ALA A 221 -17.24 -8.35 18.05
CA ALA A 221 -16.49 -8.37 16.77
C ALA A 221 -15.53 -9.56 16.73
N LEU A 222 -14.74 -9.78 17.78
CA LEU A 222 -13.82 -10.91 17.89
C LEU A 222 -14.56 -12.25 17.78
N ILE A 223 -15.61 -12.47 18.58
CA ILE A 223 -16.39 -13.71 18.56
C ILE A 223 -17.00 -13.99 17.17
N GLN A 224 -17.49 -12.95 16.47
CA GLN A 224 -18.08 -13.13 15.15
C GLN A 224 -17.06 -13.38 14.04
N SER A 225 -15.83 -12.99 14.27
CA SER A 225 -14.71 -13.15 13.36
C SER A 225 -13.64 -14.10 13.90
N ALA A 226 -14.01 -15.06 14.77
CA ALA A 226 -13.09 -16.01 15.39
C ALA A 226 -12.25 -16.80 14.37
N HIS A 227 -12.80 -17.04 13.17
CA HIS A 227 -12.09 -17.66 12.05
C HIS A 227 -10.86 -16.86 11.57
N GLU A 228 -10.87 -15.53 11.72
CA GLU A 228 -9.73 -14.67 11.34
C GLU A 228 -8.54 -14.81 12.31
N ILE A 229 -8.81 -15.29 13.52
CA ILE A 229 -7.81 -15.57 14.55
C ILE A 229 -7.64 -17.09 14.79
N ASN A 230 -8.11 -17.92 13.85
CA ASN A 230 -7.97 -19.38 13.88
C ASN A 230 -8.47 -20.06 15.20
N MET A 231 -9.55 -19.55 15.79
CA MET A 231 -10.17 -20.12 16.99
C MET A 231 -11.62 -20.56 16.73
N ASP A 232 -12.07 -21.55 17.50
CA ASP A 232 -13.49 -21.90 17.54
C ASP A 232 -14.30 -20.77 18.20
N LYS A 233 -15.47 -20.51 17.63
CA LYS A 233 -16.33 -19.40 18.08
C LYS A 233 -16.87 -19.59 19.51
N LYS A 234 -17.18 -20.83 19.92
CA LYS A 234 -17.70 -21.12 21.27
C LYS A 234 -16.58 -21.01 22.27
N GLU A 235 -15.42 -21.61 21.94
CA GLU A 235 -14.23 -21.52 22.75
C GLU A 235 -13.80 -20.08 23.01
N LEU A 236 -13.66 -19.27 21.97
CA LEU A 236 -13.30 -17.85 22.10
C LEU A 236 -14.33 -17.09 22.95
N LYS A 237 -15.62 -17.41 22.78
CA LYS A 237 -16.68 -16.79 23.60
C LYS A 237 -16.50 -17.10 25.08
N GLU A 238 -16.31 -18.39 25.43
CA GLU A 238 -16.12 -18.85 26.83
C GLU A 238 -14.90 -18.16 27.45
N LYS A 239 -13.77 -18.12 26.74
CA LYS A 239 -12.56 -17.46 27.22
C LYS A 239 -12.78 -15.96 27.45
N LEU A 240 -13.35 -15.26 26.47
CA LEU A 240 -13.63 -13.82 26.58
C LEU A 240 -14.75 -13.48 27.60
N ASP A 241 -15.64 -14.43 27.93
CA ASP A 241 -16.68 -14.24 28.96
C ASP A 241 -16.07 -14.21 30.37
N ASN A 242 -14.91 -14.85 30.57
CA ASN A 242 -14.17 -14.88 31.83
C ASN A 242 -13.17 -13.72 31.99
N ILE A 243 -13.00 -12.87 30.99
CA ILE A 243 -12.07 -11.73 31.02
C ILE A 243 -12.83 -10.45 31.33
N GLU A 244 -12.53 -9.82 32.45
CA GLU A 244 -13.01 -8.48 32.83
C GLU A 244 -12.05 -7.42 32.31
N ASN A 245 -12.30 -6.91 31.09
CA ASN A 245 -11.56 -5.78 30.52
C ASN A 245 -12.53 -4.81 29.83
N PRO A 246 -12.55 -3.52 30.20
CA PRO A 246 -13.51 -2.53 29.68
C PRO A 246 -13.35 -2.29 28.17
N LEU A 247 -12.20 -2.59 27.57
CA LEU A 247 -11.96 -2.45 26.13
C LEU A 247 -12.86 -3.40 25.31
N LEU A 248 -13.19 -4.57 25.86
CA LEU A 248 -14.09 -5.54 25.23
C LEU A 248 -15.49 -4.98 24.98
N ASP A 249 -15.92 -3.99 25.79
CA ASP A 249 -17.22 -3.32 25.68
C ASP A 249 -17.21 -2.05 24.80
N LYS A 250 -16.04 -1.53 24.44
CA LYS A 250 -15.92 -0.42 23.49
C LYS A 250 -16.27 -0.84 22.06
N LYS A 251 -16.88 0.07 21.29
CA LYS A 251 -17.02 -0.12 19.84
C LYS A 251 -15.65 -0.07 19.16
N VAL A 252 -15.41 -0.97 18.22
CA VAL A 252 -14.10 -1.10 17.55
C VAL A 252 -13.59 0.24 16.98
N PHE A 253 -14.44 1.01 16.31
CA PHE A 253 -14.01 2.28 15.72
C PHE A 253 -13.65 3.38 16.74
N LYS A 254 -13.99 3.18 18.02
CA LYS A 254 -13.65 4.08 19.13
C LYS A 254 -12.39 3.68 19.90
N LEU A 255 -11.85 2.50 19.61
CA LEU A 255 -10.61 2.04 20.21
C LEU A 255 -9.42 2.79 19.60
N THR A 256 -8.51 3.26 20.44
CA THR A 256 -7.22 3.78 19.97
C THR A 256 -6.36 2.66 19.42
N PRO A 257 -5.32 2.94 18.61
CA PRO A 257 -4.39 1.91 18.16
C PRO A 257 -3.75 1.15 19.33
N GLU A 258 -3.38 1.85 20.42
CA GLU A 258 -2.77 1.25 21.61
C GLU A 258 -3.74 0.31 22.34
N GLU A 259 -5.01 0.71 22.48
CA GLU A 259 -6.04 -0.16 23.05
C GLU A 259 -6.29 -1.42 22.21
N ILE A 260 -6.11 -1.30 20.88
CA ILE A 260 -6.20 -2.45 19.98
C ILE A 260 -4.97 -3.36 20.14
N LEU A 261 -3.79 -2.80 20.38
CA LEU A 261 -2.60 -3.59 20.70
C LEU A 261 -2.80 -4.38 22.01
N GLU A 262 -3.32 -3.75 23.07
CA GLU A 262 -3.69 -4.41 24.32
C GLU A 262 -4.71 -5.54 24.10
N LEU A 263 -5.75 -5.32 23.29
CA LEU A 263 -6.69 -6.37 22.91
C LEU A 263 -6.03 -7.53 22.15
N SER A 264 -4.95 -7.29 21.42
CA SER A 264 -4.22 -8.37 20.74
C SER A 264 -3.40 -9.22 21.70
N GLU A 265 -2.99 -8.67 22.85
CA GLU A 265 -2.38 -9.45 23.95
C GLU A 265 -3.42 -10.34 24.60
N ILE A 266 -4.61 -9.81 24.91
CA ILE A 266 -5.74 -10.59 25.43
C ILE A 266 -6.11 -11.74 24.49
N VAL A 267 -6.13 -11.49 23.17
CA VAL A 267 -6.35 -12.57 22.17
C VAL A 267 -5.22 -13.60 22.25
N GLY A 268 -3.96 -13.14 22.44
CA GLY A 268 -2.81 -14.03 22.67
C GLY A 268 -3.00 -14.95 23.87
N ASP A 269 -3.41 -14.40 25.01
CA ASP A 269 -3.68 -15.15 26.23
C ASP A 269 -4.77 -16.22 26.00
N CYS A 270 -5.75 -15.94 25.13
CA CYS A 270 -6.76 -16.94 24.76
C CYS A 270 -6.20 -18.16 24.03
N TYR A 271 -5.00 -18.11 23.44
CA TYR A 271 -4.36 -19.27 22.82
C TYR A 271 -3.56 -20.13 23.82
N GLU A 272 -3.12 -19.53 24.93
CA GLU A 272 -2.21 -20.18 25.87
C GLU A 272 -2.95 -20.88 27.02
N ILE A 273 -4.25 -20.65 27.18
CA ILE A 273 -5.15 -21.25 28.14
C ILE A 273 -5.95 -22.38 27.44
#